data_7f04a8a6e08fe4b587e025ac3b1b8b91
#
_entry.id   7f04a8a6e08fe4b587e025ac3b1b8b91
#
_cell.length_a   1.000
_cell.length_b   1.000
_cell.length_c   1.000
_cell.angle_alpha   90.00
_cell.angle_beta   90.00
_cell.angle_gamma   90.00
#
_symmetry.space_group_name_H-M   'P 1'
#
loop_
_entity.id
_entity.type
_entity.pdbx_description
1 polymer ?
#
loop_
_entity_poly.entity_id
_entity_poly.type
_entity_poly.pdbx_seq_one_letter_code
_entity_poly.pdbx_strand_id
1 'polypeptide(L)'
;MAIWEIFSFVYYGSLVTNTALAKLYTGLPFFDGVLQGLRYVTDFLLRDPAGVVGLVTCVLLLMFRRNDLQARAVCAGILFYLLYVVAIGGDFMSGRFFAVPVFLAVAEAVRTNGKNTRPLADSFPGASAAAVMLVVIHFFGFNGFVAANISRNGIADERQVYAPALSLAAVHDGSPIQRVSWVRAAQELGKTGPSVMRAIAGGVVGYYGGPNVHVLDVNALGDPLLSRLPSRSESRIGHFERRIPEGYEDSLQSGILKIEDPDLRDYCQVVWSVTRGPVWSASRLGESNRLITGGYDLLLDNYLSRSRDWLREPGPPALPPPDATIEMLFLPEEPETPPVD
;
A
#
# COMPACT_ATOMS: atom_id res chain seq x y z
N MET A 1 0.03 10.26 -20.81
CA MET A 1 -1.08 10.32 -19.84
C MET A 1 -2.42 10.01 -20.52
N ALA A 2 -2.91 10.75 -21.50
CA ALA A 2 -4.23 10.52 -22.12
C ALA A 2 -4.51 9.07 -22.57
N ILE A 3 -3.55 8.38 -23.19
CA ILE A 3 -3.71 6.97 -23.61
C ILE A 3 -3.91 6.05 -22.41
N TRP A 4 -3.20 6.29 -21.32
CA TRP A 4 -3.38 5.52 -20.08
C TRP A 4 -4.76 5.75 -19.46
N GLU A 5 -5.22 6.98 -19.41
CA GLU A 5 -6.55 7.32 -18.87
C GLU A 5 -7.68 6.70 -19.70
N ILE A 6 -7.55 6.72 -21.04
CA ILE A 6 -8.48 6.04 -21.94
C ILE A 6 -8.47 4.53 -21.67
N PHE A 7 -7.29 3.93 -21.57
CA PHE A 7 -7.17 2.51 -21.24
C PHE A 7 -7.80 2.19 -19.88
N SER A 8 -7.50 2.99 -18.86
CA SER A 8 -8.04 2.80 -17.49
C SER A 8 -9.57 2.88 -17.48
N PHE A 9 -10.13 3.89 -18.16
CA PHE A 9 -11.57 4.02 -18.28
C PHE A 9 -12.21 2.83 -19.01
N VAL A 10 -11.65 2.41 -20.15
CA VAL A 10 -12.21 1.32 -20.96
C VAL A 10 -12.04 -0.04 -20.23
N TYR A 11 -10.89 -0.29 -19.66
CA TYR A 11 -10.57 -1.62 -19.07
C TYR A 11 -11.10 -1.76 -17.65
N TYR A 12 -10.84 -0.79 -16.77
CA TYR A 12 -11.24 -0.84 -15.36
C TYR A 12 -12.58 -0.14 -15.06
N GLY A 13 -13.10 0.65 -15.98
CA GLY A 13 -14.30 1.47 -15.78
C GLY A 13 -14.09 2.63 -14.80
N SER A 14 -12.85 3.02 -14.57
CA SER A 14 -12.47 4.09 -13.64
C SER A 14 -11.23 4.81 -14.14
N LEU A 15 -11.13 6.12 -13.86
CA LEU A 15 -9.95 6.93 -14.12
C LEU A 15 -8.89 6.81 -13.04
N VAL A 16 -9.28 6.37 -11.85
CA VAL A 16 -8.40 6.19 -10.69
C VAL A 16 -8.44 4.76 -10.19
N THR A 17 -7.34 4.30 -9.58
CA THR A 17 -7.26 2.96 -9.00
C THR A 17 -8.13 2.83 -7.74
N ASN A 18 -8.59 1.61 -7.41
CA ASN A 18 -9.28 1.35 -6.15
C ASN A 18 -8.44 1.78 -4.93
N THR A 19 -7.12 1.64 -5.00
CA THR A 19 -6.19 2.09 -3.96
C THR A 19 -6.30 3.61 -3.71
N ALA A 20 -6.49 4.41 -4.76
CA ALA A 20 -6.70 5.85 -4.62
C ALA A 20 -8.06 6.14 -3.97
N LEU A 21 -9.13 5.48 -4.44
CA LEU A 21 -10.47 5.60 -3.83
C LEU A 21 -10.45 5.21 -2.35
N ALA A 22 -9.85 4.07 -2.01
CA ALA A 22 -9.73 3.59 -0.65
C ALA A 22 -9.02 4.59 0.29
N LYS A 23 -8.08 5.38 -0.23
CA LYS A 23 -7.35 6.40 0.53
C LYS A 23 -8.08 7.75 0.57
N LEU A 24 -8.91 8.06 -0.42
CA LEU A 24 -9.69 9.30 -0.47
C LEU A 24 -10.99 9.21 0.37
N TYR A 25 -11.67 8.07 0.34
CA TYR A 25 -12.95 7.86 1.06
C TYR A 25 -12.79 7.34 2.50
N THR A 26 -11.71 7.72 3.18
CA THR A 26 -11.47 7.27 4.56
C THR A 26 -12.41 7.92 5.57
N GLY A 27 -12.88 9.14 5.31
CA GLY A 27 -13.63 9.96 6.27
C GLY A 27 -12.77 10.50 7.42
N LEU A 28 -11.43 10.46 7.31
CA LEU A 28 -10.52 11.04 8.31
C LEU A 28 -10.37 12.55 8.11
N PRO A 29 -10.25 13.34 9.20
CA PRO A 29 -9.96 14.76 9.12
C PRO A 29 -8.61 15.01 8.44
N PHE A 30 -8.54 16.03 7.58
CA PHE A 30 -7.32 16.39 6.85
C PHE A 30 -6.11 16.64 7.77
N PHE A 31 -6.33 17.32 8.90
CA PHE A 31 -5.25 17.65 9.85
C PHE A 31 -4.66 16.41 10.53
N ASP A 32 -5.46 15.39 10.79
CA ASP A 32 -4.96 14.10 11.33
C ASP A 32 -4.05 13.41 10.33
N GLY A 33 -4.39 13.48 9.04
CA GLY A 33 -3.53 13.03 7.95
C GLY A 33 -2.20 13.76 7.93
N VAL A 34 -2.22 15.10 7.95
CA VAL A 34 -0.99 15.92 7.97
C VAL A 34 -0.12 15.60 9.18
N LEU A 35 -0.70 15.50 10.38
CA LEU A 35 0.04 15.15 11.59
C LEU A 35 0.72 13.76 11.45
N GLN A 36 0.01 12.80 10.90
CA GLN A 36 0.60 11.48 10.63
C GLN A 36 1.69 11.53 9.57
N GLY A 37 1.52 12.34 8.52
CA GLY A 37 2.55 12.56 7.51
C GLY A 37 3.84 13.15 8.10
N LEU A 38 3.73 14.06 9.07
CA LEU A 38 4.89 14.58 9.82
C LEU A 38 5.53 13.49 10.68
N ARG A 39 4.75 12.62 11.30
CA ARG A 39 5.28 11.44 12.03
C ARG A 39 5.99 10.49 11.09
N TYR A 40 5.49 10.32 9.85
CA TYR A 40 6.12 9.50 8.82
C TYR A 40 7.48 10.07 8.37
N VAL A 41 7.58 11.40 8.21
CA VAL A 41 8.87 12.08 7.97
C VAL A 41 9.82 11.84 9.14
N THR A 42 9.33 11.99 10.38
CA THR A 42 10.14 11.77 11.58
C THR A 42 10.64 10.32 11.66
N ASP A 43 9.81 9.35 11.32
CA ASP A 43 10.20 7.94 11.25
C ASP A 43 11.36 7.74 10.24
N PHE A 44 11.27 8.33 9.06
CA PHE A 44 12.35 8.29 8.07
C PHE A 44 13.64 8.93 8.58
N LEU A 45 13.54 10.12 9.21
CA LEU A 45 14.71 10.81 9.80
C LEU A 45 15.44 9.94 10.84
N LEU A 46 14.69 9.16 11.63
CA LEU A 46 15.24 8.34 12.70
C LEU A 46 15.75 6.98 12.22
N ARG A 47 15.10 6.39 11.22
CA ARG A 47 15.41 5.02 10.75
C ARG A 47 16.39 4.97 9.60
N ASP A 48 16.43 6.00 8.76
CA ASP A 48 17.34 6.07 7.60
C ASP A 48 18.07 7.42 7.50
N PRO A 49 18.92 7.76 8.49
CA PRO A 49 19.66 9.01 8.47
C PRO A 49 20.59 9.13 7.26
N ALA A 50 21.07 8.01 6.69
CA ALA A 50 21.88 8.03 5.48
C ALA A 50 21.08 8.48 4.25
N GLY A 51 19.85 7.94 4.09
CA GLY A 51 18.93 8.37 3.05
C GLY A 51 18.55 9.84 3.18
N VAL A 52 18.31 10.31 4.40
CA VAL A 52 18.03 11.73 4.70
C VAL A 52 19.20 12.63 4.30
N VAL A 53 20.42 12.32 4.77
CA VAL A 53 21.62 13.11 4.44
C VAL A 53 21.86 13.12 2.93
N GLY A 54 21.72 11.95 2.28
CA GLY A 54 21.83 11.84 0.82
C GLY A 54 20.82 12.71 0.09
N LEU A 55 19.55 12.62 0.47
CA LEU A 55 18.47 13.40 -0.14
C LEU A 55 18.69 14.90 0.04
N VAL A 56 18.94 15.36 1.27
CA VAL A 56 19.15 16.78 1.58
C VAL A 56 20.39 17.31 0.84
N THR A 57 21.51 16.58 0.88
CA THR A 57 22.74 16.98 0.19
C THR A 57 22.51 17.11 -1.31
N CYS A 58 21.91 16.10 -1.95
CA CYS A 58 21.62 16.14 -3.38
C CYS A 58 20.68 17.29 -3.74
N VAL A 59 19.60 17.50 -2.98
CA VAL A 59 18.65 18.61 -3.23
C VAL A 59 19.37 19.96 -3.11
N LEU A 60 20.17 20.15 -2.07
CA LEU A 60 20.95 21.40 -1.91
C LEU A 60 21.91 21.61 -3.09
N LEU A 61 22.69 20.59 -3.48
CA LEU A 61 23.59 20.67 -4.63
C LEU A 61 22.85 21.05 -5.91
N LEU A 62 21.67 20.48 -6.15
CA LEU A 62 20.84 20.76 -7.32
C LEU A 62 20.25 22.18 -7.27
N MET A 63 19.83 22.66 -6.10
CA MET A 63 19.32 24.04 -5.93
C MET A 63 20.37 25.10 -6.30
N PHE A 64 21.64 24.87 -6.00
CA PHE A 64 22.71 25.79 -6.35
C PHE A 64 23.10 25.77 -7.84
N ARG A 65 22.57 24.84 -8.62
CA ARG A 65 22.77 24.76 -10.10
C ARG A 65 21.85 25.72 -10.85
N ARG A 66 22.08 27.04 -10.72
CA ARG A 66 21.20 28.09 -11.24
C ARG A 66 20.93 28.03 -12.75
N ASN A 67 21.85 27.48 -13.53
CA ASN A 67 21.77 27.43 -15.00
C ASN A 67 21.26 26.09 -15.56
N ASP A 68 20.89 25.11 -14.69
CA ASP A 68 20.32 23.82 -15.13
C ASP A 68 18.84 23.78 -14.77
N LEU A 69 18.00 24.07 -15.79
CA LEU A 69 16.55 24.08 -15.64
C LEU A 69 16.00 22.71 -15.24
N GLN A 70 16.58 21.63 -15.78
CA GLN A 70 16.18 20.27 -15.46
C GLN A 70 16.45 19.96 -13.97
N ALA A 71 17.64 20.29 -13.47
CA ALA A 71 17.97 20.10 -12.06
C ALA A 71 16.98 20.82 -11.13
N ARG A 72 16.63 22.08 -11.47
CA ARG A 72 15.63 22.84 -10.72
C ARG A 72 14.23 22.23 -10.79
N ALA A 73 13.83 21.74 -11.97
CA ALA A 73 12.55 21.09 -12.13
C ALA A 73 12.45 19.78 -11.30
N VAL A 74 13.53 18.99 -11.27
CA VAL A 74 13.60 17.78 -10.44
C VAL A 74 13.55 18.13 -8.95
N CYS A 75 14.28 19.15 -8.51
CA CYS A 75 14.21 19.63 -7.12
C CYS A 75 12.79 20.07 -6.74
N ALA A 76 12.15 20.87 -7.59
CA ALA A 76 10.78 21.31 -7.35
C ALA A 76 9.83 20.10 -7.28
N GLY A 77 9.97 19.14 -8.20
CA GLY A 77 9.21 17.88 -8.19
C GLY A 77 9.37 17.08 -6.90
N ILE A 78 10.61 16.95 -6.42
CA ILE A 78 10.90 16.29 -5.13
C ILE A 78 10.23 17.03 -3.97
N LEU A 79 10.33 18.34 -3.91
CA LEU A 79 9.71 19.13 -2.84
C LEU A 79 8.17 19.02 -2.85
N PHE A 80 7.53 19.13 -4.04
CA PHE A 80 6.09 18.92 -4.17
C PHE A 80 5.67 17.50 -3.78
N TYR A 81 6.46 16.50 -4.15
CA TYR A 81 6.20 15.12 -3.75
C TYR A 81 6.29 14.92 -2.22
N LEU A 82 7.29 15.52 -1.57
CA LEU A 82 7.40 15.46 -0.11
C LEU A 82 6.22 16.14 0.59
N LEU A 83 5.78 17.31 0.09
CA LEU A 83 4.57 17.96 0.58
C LEU A 83 3.32 17.09 0.38
N TYR A 84 3.21 16.45 -0.78
CA TYR A 84 2.14 15.49 -1.05
C TYR A 84 2.16 14.32 -0.05
N VAL A 85 3.34 13.73 0.22
CA VAL A 85 3.48 12.64 1.20
C VAL A 85 3.00 13.07 2.58
N VAL A 86 3.35 14.28 3.01
CA VAL A 86 2.85 14.84 4.29
C VAL A 86 1.35 15.02 4.25
N ALA A 87 0.80 15.58 3.18
CA ALA A 87 -0.62 15.89 3.06
C ALA A 87 -1.51 14.63 3.08
N ILE A 88 -1.04 13.51 2.52
CA ILE A 88 -1.80 12.24 2.49
C ILE A 88 -1.61 11.37 3.74
N GLY A 89 -0.84 11.82 4.72
CA GLY A 89 -0.57 11.07 5.95
C GLY A 89 0.60 10.09 5.89
N GLY A 90 1.45 10.16 4.86
CA GLY A 90 2.54 9.22 4.67
C GLY A 90 2.05 7.82 4.29
N ASP A 91 2.68 6.82 4.89
CA ASP A 91 2.40 5.41 4.66
C ASP A 91 2.54 4.58 5.95
N PHE A 92 1.99 3.37 5.95
CA PHE A 92 2.19 2.43 7.04
C PHE A 92 3.56 1.74 6.99
N MET A 93 4.20 1.70 5.81
CA MET A 93 5.51 1.08 5.61
C MET A 93 6.62 2.13 5.68
N SER A 94 7.52 1.99 6.66
CA SER A 94 8.65 2.89 6.89
C SER A 94 9.49 3.11 5.63
N GLY A 95 9.81 4.35 5.33
CA GLY A 95 10.75 4.75 4.27
C GLY A 95 10.26 4.58 2.83
N ARG A 96 9.18 3.83 2.56
CA ARG A 96 8.77 3.45 1.19
C ARG A 96 8.59 4.64 0.26
N PHE A 97 7.91 5.69 0.71
CA PHE A 97 7.66 6.87 -0.12
C PHE A 97 8.88 7.76 -0.31
N PHE A 98 9.92 7.60 0.48
CA PHE A 98 11.17 8.34 0.31
C PHE A 98 12.13 7.68 -0.68
N ALA A 99 11.94 6.43 -1.04
CA ALA A 99 12.81 5.72 -2.00
C ALA A 99 12.89 6.44 -3.35
N VAL A 100 11.75 6.88 -3.89
CA VAL A 100 11.68 7.59 -5.18
C VAL A 100 12.40 8.94 -5.15
N PRO A 101 12.11 9.86 -4.22
CA PRO A 101 12.82 11.14 -4.14
C PRO A 101 14.33 10.98 -3.88
N VAL A 102 14.74 10.01 -3.06
CA VAL A 102 16.17 9.70 -2.85
C VAL A 102 16.81 9.25 -4.17
N PHE A 103 16.19 8.30 -4.87
CA PHE A 103 16.70 7.82 -6.15
C PHE A 103 16.81 8.95 -7.19
N LEU A 104 15.77 9.76 -7.34
CA LEU A 104 15.74 10.87 -8.29
C LEU A 104 16.80 11.93 -7.95
N ALA A 105 16.96 12.26 -6.67
CA ALA A 105 17.97 13.22 -6.21
C ALA A 105 19.39 12.74 -6.53
N VAL A 106 19.69 11.46 -6.27
CA VAL A 106 21.00 10.85 -6.56
C VAL A 106 21.23 10.77 -8.07
N ALA A 107 20.26 10.26 -8.84
CA ALA A 107 20.39 10.12 -10.29
C ALA A 107 20.64 11.48 -10.96
N GLU A 108 19.94 12.51 -10.53
CA GLU A 108 20.09 13.86 -11.08
C GLU A 108 21.41 14.52 -10.63
N ALA A 109 21.84 14.29 -9.40
CA ALA A 109 23.16 14.75 -8.94
C ALA A 109 24.30 14.11 -9.76
N VAL A 110 24.22 12.81 -10.06
CA VAL A 110 25.17 12.11 -10.93
C VAL A 110 25.14 12.68 -12.34
N ARG A 111 23.95 12.88 -12.93
CA ARG A 111 23.77 13.47 -14.27
C ARG A 111 24.43 14.86 -14.37
N THR A 112 24.20 15.71 -13.39
CA THR A 112 24.71 17.08 -13.40
C THR A 112 26.23 17.12 -13.18
N ASN A 113 26.76 16.19 -12.40
CA ASN A 113 28.20 16.12 -12.15
C ASN A 113 28.96 15.56 -13.35
N GLY A 114 28.41 14.61 -14.09
CA GLY A 114 29.03 14.06 -15.31
C GLY A 114 29.18 15.08 -16.46
N LYS A 115 28.48 16.21 -16.41
CA LYS A 115 28.67 17.35 -17.34
C LYS A 115 29.85 18.25 -16.99
N ASN A 116 30.37 18.16 -15.78
CA ASN A 116 31.55 18.88 -15.39
C ASN A 116 32.81 18.00 -15.61
N THR A 117 33.78 18.53 -16.32
CA THR A 117 35.06 17.82 -16.65
C THR A 117 35.95 17.53 -15.43
N ARG A 118 35.58 18.01 -14.24
CA ARG A 118 36.24 17.66 -12.99
C ARG A 118 35.40 16.69 -12.20
N PRO A 119 35.86 15.44 -11.93
CA PRO A 119 35.17 14.48 -11.06
C PRO A 119 34.90 15.09 -9.69
N LEU A 120 33.78 14.74 -9.08
CA LEU A 120 33.44 15.13 -7.70
C LEU A 120 34.55 14.68 -6.73
N ALA A 121 35.16 13.55 -7.02
CA ALA A 121 36.30 12.99 -6.29
C ALA A 121 37.51 13.94 -6.21
N ASP A 122 37.79 14.69 -7.30
CA ASP A 122 38.90 15.64 -7.34
C ASP A 122 38.59 16.97 -6.64
N SER A 123 37.29 17.31 -6.57
CA SER A 123 36.84 18.54 -5.91
C SER A 123 36.59 18.36 -4.41
N PHE A 124 36.23 17.13 -4.00
CA PHE A 124 35.89 16.76 -2.62
C PHE A 124 36.28 15.31 -2.33
N PRO A 125 37.56 14.97 -2.16
CA PRO A 125 37.97 13.60 -1.81
C PRO A 125 37.27 13.07 -0.53
N GLY A 126 36.97 13.99 0.41
CA GLY A 126 36.19 13.66 1.60
C GLY A 126 34.71 13.31 1.33
N ALA A 127 34.09 13.85 0.26
CA ALA A 127 32.69 13.56 -0.04
C ALA A 127 32.49 12.13 -0.57
N SER A 128 33.43 11.63 -1.38
CA SER A 128 33.42 10.24 -1.84
C SER A 128 33.62 9.25 -0.69
N ALA A 129 34.56 9.55 0.20
CA ALA A 129 34.81 8.76 1.40
C ALA A 129 33.60 8.80 2.36
N ALA A 130 32.98 9.97 2.54
CA ALA A 130 31.76 10.10 3.34
C ALA A 130 30.59 9.35 2.74
N ALA A 131 30.39 9.36 1.41
CA ALA A 131 29.35 8.60 0.73
C ALA A 131 29.55 7.09 0.90
N VAL A 132 30.77 6.60 0.71
CA VAL A 132 31.11 5.18 0.96
C VAL A 132 30.89 4.82 2.43
N MET A 133 31.32 5.69 3.35
CA MET A 133 31.12 5.45 4.79
C MET A 133 29.65 5.45 5.18
N LEU A 134 28.82 6.33 4.61
CA LEU A 134 27.35 6.31 4.81
C LEU A 134 26.73 5.02 4.27
N VAL A 135 27.15 4.54 3.10
CA VAL A 135 26.70 3.25 2.56
C VAL A 135 27.12 2.10 3.48
N VAL A 136 28.36 2.08 3.94
CA VAL A 136 28.86 1.06 4.89
C VAL A 136 28.10 1.12 6.21
N ILE A 137 27.90 2.30 6.78
CA ILE A 137 27.12 2.49 8.01
C ILE A 137 25.67 2.03 7.80
N HIS A 138 25.06 2.36 6.66
CA HIS A 138 23.70 1.91 6.34
C HIS A 138 23.62 0.38 6.25
N PHE A 139 24.55 -0.26 5.52
CA PHE A 139 24.53 -1.72 5.35
C PHE A 139 24.91 -2.51 6.61
N PHE A 140 25.88 -2.02 7.40
CA PHE A 140 26.43 -2.78 8.53
C PHE A 140 26.01 -2.24 9.89
N GLY A 141 25.66 -0.97 10.01
CA GLY A 141 25.39 -0.31 11.28
C GLY A 141 23.92 -0.26 11.69
N PHE A 142 23.00 -0.13 10.74
CA PHE A 142 21.60 0.13 11.05
C PHE A 142 20.67 -1.09 10.95
N ASN A 143 21.08 -2.14 10.26
CA ASN A 143 20.25 -3.36 10.13
C ASN A 143 20.07 -4.15 11.43
N GLY A 144 20.81 -3.84 12.50
CA GLY A 144 20.75 -4.51 13.79
C GLY A 144 20.09 -3.72 14.92
N PHE A 145 19.81 -2.42 14.72
CA PHE A 145 19.41 -1.55 15.86
C PHE A 145 17.93 -1.23 15.96
N VAL A 146 17.12 -1.54 14.95
CA VAL A 146 15.70 -1.21 14.99
C VAL A 146 14.89 -2.48 15.19
N ALA A 147 14.39 -2.62 16.42
CA ALA A 147 13.45 -3.70 16.75
C ALA A 147 12.24 -3.70 15.81
N ALA A 148 11.75 -4.91 15.50
CA ALA A 148 10.65 -5.22 14.58
C ALA A 148 9.28 -4.65 14.96
N ASN A 149 9.21 -3.60 15.74
CA ASN A 149 7.96 -3.14 16.30
C ASN A 149 7.25 -2.18 15.35
N ILE A 150 5.98 -2.45 15.09
CA ILE A 150 5.05 -1.43 14.62
C ILE A 150 5.17 -0.28 15.62
N SER A 151 5.56 0.92 15.15
CA SER A 151 5.63 2.08 16.02
C SER A 151 4.25 2.36 16.61
N ARG A 152 4.18 3.02 17.77
CA ARG A 152 2.90 3.50 18.34
C ARG A 152 2.08 4.35 17.37
N ASN A 153 2.72 4.86 16.32
CA ASN A 153 2.11 5.66 15.26
C ASN A 153 1.65 4.82 14.06
N GLY A 154 1.65 3.50 14.14
CA GLY A 154 1.22 2.62 13.07
C GLY A 154 2.20 2.46 11.89
N ILE A 155 3.42 3.01 11.97
CA ILE A 155 4.45 2.88 10.94
C ILE A 155 5.31 1.65 11.27
N ALA A 156 5.48 0.74 10.31
CA ALA A 156 6.17 -0.53 10.50
C ALA A 156 7.34 -0.70 9.54
N ASP A 157 8.42 -1.33 10.01
CA ASP A 157 9.43 -1.93 9.13
C ASP A 157 9.02 -3.36 8.81
N GLU A 158 8.33 -3.55 7.71
CA GLU A 158 7.81 -4.86 7.31
C GLU A 158 8.87 -5.84 6.81
N ARG A 159 10.11 -5.39 6.60
CA ARG A 159 11.21 -6.30 6.24
C ARG A 159 11.37 -7.42 7.26
N GLN A 160 11.17 -7.12 8.52
CA GLN A 160 11.33 -8.10 9.60
C GLN A 160 10.23 -9.16 9.60
N VAL A 161 9.03 -8.81 9.11
CA VAL A 161 7.94 -9.77 8.96
C VAL A 161 8.16 -10.65 7.72
N TYR A 162 8.54 -10.04 6.61
CA TYR A 162 8.57 -10.75 5.34
C TYR A 162 9.94 -11.34 4.97
N ALA A 163 11.07 -10.76 5.44
CA ALA A 163 12.39 -11.25 5.06
C ALA A 163 12.65 -12.72 5.49
N PRO A 164 12.21 -13.19 6.66
CA PRO A 164 12.39 -14.60 7.04
C PRO A 164 11.68 -15.58 6.11
N ALA A 165 10.63 -15.12 5.41
CA ALA A 165 9.81 -15.96 4.54
C ALA A 165 9.98 -15.68 3.04
N LEU A 166 10.42 -14.48 2.65
CA LEU A 166 10.43 -14.02 1.26
C LEU A 166 11.79 -13.49 0.80
N SER A 167 12.83 -13.47 1.64
CA SER A 167 14.17 -13.11 1.19
C SER A 167 14.74 -14.15 0.23
N LEU A 168 15.71 -13.73 -0.61
CA LEU A 168 16.40 -14.66 -1.50
C LEU A 168 17.04 -15.83 -0.73
N ALA A 169 17.57 -15.59 0.48
CA ALA A 169 18.10 -16.62 1.34
C ALA A 169 17.01 -17.62 1.76
N ALA A 170 15.86 -17.13 2.21
CA ALA A 170 14.73 -17.98 2.60
C ALA A 170 14.18 -18.81 1.43
N VAL A 171 14.15 -18.23 0.22
CA VAL A 171 13.74 -18.96 -1.01
C VAL A 171 14.74 -20.04 -1.34
N HIS A 172 16.05 -19.78 -1.18
CA HIS A 172 17.10 -20.78 -1.41
C HIS A 172 16.99 -21.97 -0.45
N ASP A 173 16.64 -21.72 0.82
CA ASP A 173 16.55 -22.73 1.87
C ASP A 173 15.19 -23.46 1.91
N GLY A 174 14.35 -23.33 0.88
CA GLY A 174 13.06 -24.02 0.79
C GLY A 174 11.88 -23.24 1.37
N SER A 175 11.73 -22.01 0.96
CA SER A 175 10.71 -21.00 1.26
C SER A 175 9.75 -21.30 2.43
N PRO A 176 9.98 -20.74 3.61
CA PRO A 176 9.08 -20.89 4.77
C PRO A 176 7.73 -20.19 4.59
N ILE A 177 7.47 -19.48 3.47
CA ILE A 177 6.18 -18.82 3.21
C ILE A 177 4.99 -19.79 3.30
N GLN A 178 5.20 -21.05 2.93
CA GLN A 178 4.17 -22.08 3.04
C GLN A 178 3.84 -22.46 4.50
N ARG A 179 4.69 -22.09 5.47
CA ARG A 179 4.45 -22.29 6.90
C ARG A 179 3.56 -21.20 7.50
N VAL A 180 3.32 -20.13 6.77
CA VAL A 180 2.45 -19.03 7.23
C VAL A 180 0.99 -19.51 7.22
N SER A 181 0.32 -19.44 8.37
CA SER A 181 -1.02 -20.02 8.60
C SER A 181 -2.07 -19.57 7.58
N TRP A 182 -2.11 -18.27 7.29
CA TRP A 182 -3.06 -17.72 6.32
C TRP A 182 -2.73 -18.06 4.87
N VAL A 183 -1.45 -18.37 4.54
CA VAL A 183 -1.05 -18.89 3.22
C VAL A 183 -1.54 -20.33 3.06
N ARG A 184 -1.34 -21.17 4.08
CA ARG A 184 -1.89 -22.54 4.06
C ARG A 184 -3.41 -22.53 3.96
N ALA A 185 -4.09 -21.71 4.74
CA ALA A 185 -5.54 -21.59 4.67
C ALA A 185 -6.01 -21.22 3.25
N ALA A 186 -5.34 -20.27 2.58
CA ALA A 186 -5.63 -19.91 1.20
C ALA A 186 -5.42 -21.07 0.22
N GLN A 187 -4.31 -21.81 0.36
CA GLN A 187 -4.01 -22.98 -0.48
C GLN A 187 -5.04 -24.09 -0.30
N GLU A 188 -5.41 -24.42 0.93
CA GLU A 188 -6.43 -25.45 1.19
C GLU A 188 -7.80 -25.00 0.67
N LEU A 189 -8.18 -23.75 0.89
CA LEU A 189 -9.43 -23.20 0.39
C LEU A 189 -9.50 -23.25 -1.14
N GLY A 190 -8.38 -22.93 -1.82
CA GLY A 190 -8.29 -22.98 -3.29
C GLY A 190 -8.51 -24.37 -3.88
N LYS A 191 -8.27 -25.45 -3.10
CA LYS A 191 -8.53 -26.85 -3.51
C LYS A 191 -10.01 -27.24 -3.42
N THR A 192 -10.79 -26.55 -2.57
CA THR A 192 -12.20 -26.91 -2.32
C THR A 192 -13.16 -26.35 -3.38
N GLY A 193 -12.70 -25.48 -4.28
CA GLY A 193 -13.51 -24.81 -5.30
C GLY A 193 -13.69 -23.32 -5.05
N PRO A 194 -14.60 -22.63 -5.78
CA PRO A 194 -14.80 -21.20 -5.65
C PRO A 194 -15.17 -20.79 -4.23
N SER A 195 -14.38 -19.91 -3.64
CA SER A 195 -14.48 -19.51 -2.23
C SER A 195 -14.10 -18.05 -2.02
N VAL A 196 -14.60 -17.43 -0.95
CA VAL A 196 -14.22 -16.07 -0.52
C VAL A 196 -13.35 -16.15 0.73
N MET A 197 -12.26 -15.39 0.76
CA MET A 197 -11.39 -15.30 1.91
C MET A 197 -11.13 -13.84 2.27
N ARG A 198 -11.46 -13.44 3.49
CA ARG A 198 -11.08 -12.13 4.03
C ARG A 198 -9.57 -12.09 4.24
N ALA A 199 -8.91 -11.06 3.74
CA ALA A 199 -7.46 -10.94 3.89
C ALA A 199 -7.00 -9.48 3.96
N ILE A 200 -5.84 -9.29 4.61
CA ILE A 200 -5.09 -8.02 4.66
C ILE A 200 -3.97 -8.06 3.62
N ALA A 201 -3.29 -9.20 3.49
CA ALA A 201 -2.19 -9.42 2.57
C ALA A 201 -2.69 -10.00 1.24
N GLY A 202 -3.60 -9.29 0.57
CA GLY A 202 -4.33 -9.76 -0.60
C GLY A 202 -3.47 -10.33 -1.73
N GLY A 203 -2.29 -9.76 -1.97
CA GLY A 203 -1.38 -10.24 -3.01
C GLY A 203 -0.87 -11.66 -2.76
N VAL A 204 -0.38 -11.93 -1.56
CA VAL A 204 0.15 -13.25 -1.20
C VAL A 204 -0.97 -14.28 -1.11
N VAL A 205 -2.08 -13.93 -0.45
CA VAL A 205 -3.27 -14.81 -0.35
C VAL A 205 -3.80 -15.17 -1.72
N GLY A 206 -3.97 -14.19 -2.62
CA GLY A 206 -4.46 -14.43 -3.96
C GLY A 206 -3.51 -15.31 -4.80
N TYR A 207 -2.21 -15.10 -4.68
CA TYR A 207 -1.22 -15.91 -5.39
C TYR A 207 -1.26 -17.38 -4.96
N TYR A 208 -1.24 -17.66 -3.67
CA TYR A 208 -1.22 -19.04 -3.15
C TYR A 208 -2.59 -19.71 -3.13
N GLY A 209 -3.68 -18.96 -2.98
CA GLY A 209 -5.05 -19.46 -3.07
C GLY A 209 -5.47 -19.81 -4.50
N GLY A 210 -4.82 -19.17 -5.48
CA GLY A 210 -5.10 -19.42 -6.89
C GLY A 210 -6.45 -18.87 -7.36
N PRO A 211 -6.90 -19.24 -8.57
CA PRO A 211 -8.06 -18.64 -9.23
C PRO A 211 -9.40 -18.95 -8.55
N ASN A 212 -9.46 -19.94 -7.68
CA ASN A 212 -10.67 -20.32 -6.96
C ASN A 212 -10.91 -19.46 -5.71
N VAL A 213 -9.92 -18.69 -5.24
CA VAL A 213 -10.05 -17.87 -4.03
C VAL A 213 -10.28 -16.41 -4.41
N HIS A 214 -11.50 -15.92 -4.15
CA HIS A 214 -11.78 -14.49 -4.19
C HIS A 214 -11.30 -13.83 -2.89
N VAL A 215 -10.31 -12.95 -3.00
CA VAL A 215 -9.78 -12.22 -1.85
C VAL A 215 -10.65 -11.03 -1.56
N LEU A 216 -11.37 -11.07 -0.44
CA LEU A 216 -12.08 -9.92 0.12
C LEU A 216 -11.08 -9.08 0.93
N ASP A 217 -10.53 -8.08 0.28
CA ASP A 217 -9.52 -7.18 0.87
C ASP A 217 -10.19 -6.19 1.83
N VAL A 218 -10.03 -6.44 3.12
CA VAL A 218 -10.62 -5.60 4.18
C VAL A 218 -10.03 -4.18 4.24
N ASN A 219 -8.83 -3.96 3.67
CA ASN A 219 -8.27 -2.62 3.49
C ASN A 219 -8.79 -1.92 2.23
N ALA A 220 -9.65 -2.58 1.48
CA ALA A 220 -10.31 -2.07 0.29
C ALA A 220 -9.40 -1.64 -0.88
N LEU A 221 -8.13 -2.06 -0.89
CA LEU A 221 -7.20 -1.70 -1.96
C LEU A 221 -7.56 -2.43 -3.27
N GLY A 222 -8.03 -3.68 -3.14
CA GLY A 222 -8.47 -4.52 -4.25
C GLY A 222 -9.99 -4.60 -4.43
N ASP A 223 -10.79 -4.25 -3.43
CA ASP A 223 -12.23 -4.38 -3.48
C ASP A 223 -12.93 -3.12 -4.00
N PRO A 224 -13.68 -3.20 -5.10
CA PRO A 224 -14.27 -2.03 -5.74
C PRO A 224 -15.46 -1.42 -4.98
N LEU A 225 -16.20 -2.18 -4.16
CA LEU A 225 -17.27 -1.63 -3.33
C LEU A 225 -16.70 -1.02 -2.05
N LEU A 226 -15.88 -1.80 -1.32
CA LEU A 226 -15.34 -1.34 -0.05
C LEU A 226 -14.46 -0.10 -0.20
N SER A 227 -13.77 0.07 -1.34
CA SER A 227 -12.96 1.27 -1.62
C SER A 227 -13.75 2.58 -1.61
N ARG A 228 -15.06 2.52 -1.75
CA ARG A 228 -15.98 3.67 -1.77
C ARG A 228 -16.70 3.91 -0.43
N LEU A 229 -16.48 3.03 0.54
CA LEU A 229 -17.04 3.17 1.88
C LEU A 229 -16.03 3.81 2.84
N PRO A 230 -16.47 4.48 3.92
CA PRO A 230 -15.58 5.05 4.92
C PRO A 230 -14.81 3.95 5.67
N SER A 231 -13.62 4.29 6.15
CA SER A 231 -12.85 3.40 7.02
C SER A 231 -13.39 3.42 8.44
N ARG A 232 -13.06 2.38 9.22
CA ARG A 232 -13.22 2.38 10.66
C ARG A 232 -12.44 3.54 11.28
N SER A 233 -12.93 4.11 12.37
CA SER A 233 -12.34 5.29 13.00
C SER A 233 -10.93 5.05 13.56
N GLU A 234 -10.64 3.84 14.00
CA GLU A 234 -9.35 3.45 14.57
C GLU A 234 -8.39 2.81 13.54
N SER A 235 -8.71 2.91 12.26
CA SER A 235 -7.86 2.36 11.21
C SER A 235 -6.49 3.02 11.21
N ARG A 236 -5.45 2.19 11.08
CA ARG A 236 -4.08 2.64 10.88
C ARG A 236 -3.95 3.32 9.51
N ILE A 237 -3.31 4.47 9.45
CA ILE A 237 -3.07 5.16 8.17
C ILE A 237 -2.30 4.24 7.22
N GLY A 238 -2.83 4.14 5.98
CA GLY A 238 -2.33 3.20 4.98
C GLY A 238 -2.99 1.81 5.01
N HIS A 239 -3.52 1.39 6.17
CA HIS A 239 -4.38 0.22 6.37
C HIS A 239 -5.75 0.69 6.83
N PHE A 240 -6.51 1.26 5.92
CA PHE A 240 -7.83 1.81 6.17
C PHE A 240 -8.88 0.70 6.14
N GLU A 241 -8.96 -0.05 7.22
CA GLU A 241 -9.87 -1.19 7.31
C GLU A 241 -11.33 -0.77 7.14
N ARG A 242 -12.09 -1.57 6.40
CA ARG A 242 -13.51 -1.38 6.14
C ARG A 242 -14.34 -2.40 6.90
N ARG A 243 -15.49 -1.97 7.36
CA ARG A 243 -16.53 -2.88 7.81
C ARG A 243 -17.22 -3.46 6.59
N ILE A 244 -17.44 -4.77 6.57
CA ILE A 244 -18.07 -5.47 5.47
C ILE A 244 -19.58 -5.34 5.65
N PRO A 245 -20.33 -4.77 4.67
CA PRO A 245 -21.78 -4.70 4.72
C PRO A 245 -22.44 -6.08 4.79
N GLU A 246 -23.59 -6.17 5.48
CA GLU A 246 -24.36 -7.39 5.59
C GLU A 246 -24.78 -7.92 4.22
N GLY A 247 -24.60 -9.22 4.02
CA GLY A 247 -24.88 -9.90 2.76
C GLY A 247 -23.83 -9.68 1.65
N TYR A 248 -22.80 -8.81 1.84
CA TYR A 248 -21.82 -8.58 0.77
C TYR A 248 -20.91 -9.78 0.52
N GLU A 249 -20.39 -10.40 1.57
CA GLU A 249 -19.57 -11.62 1.46
C GLU A 249 -20.34 -12.78 0.85
N ASP A 250 -21.57 -12.98 1.28
CA ASP A 250 -22.49 -13.97 0.70
C ASP A 250 -22.82 -13.69 -0.77
N SER A 251 -22.84 -12.40 -1.14
CA SER A 251 -22.99 -11.99 -2.54
C SER A 251 -21.78 -12.39 -3.37
N LEU A 252 -20.58 -12.19 -2.84
CA LEU A 252 -19.34 -12.59 -3.49
C LEU A 252 -19.24 -14.11 -3.65
N GLN A 253 -19.62 -14.86 -2.61
CA GLN A 253 -19.58 -16.32 -2.58
C GLN A 253 -20.57 -16.94 -3.56
N SER A 254 -21.79 -16.38 -3.64
CA SER A 254 -22.86 -16.96 -4.47
C SER A 254 -22.94 -16.38 -5.88
N GLY A 255 -22.29 -15.24 -6.14
CA GLY A 255 -22.44 -14.49 -7.39
C GLY A 255 -23.77 -13.77 -7.55
N ILE A 256 -24.63 -13.79 -6.52
CA ILE A 256 -25.95 -13.14 -6.51
C ILE A 256 -25.95 -12.09 -5.41
N LEU A 257 -26.44 -10.87 -5.70
CA LEU A 257 -26.49 -9.78 -4.72
C LEU A 257 -27.46 -10.12 -3.58
N LYS A 258 -26.91 -10.22 -2.37
CA LYS A 258 -27.61 -10.49 -1.11
C LYS A 258 -27.46 -9.34 -0.11
N ILE A 259 -26.93 -8.19 -0.53
CA ILE A 259 -26.82 -7.01 0.34
C ILE A 259 -28.22 -6.62 0.80
N GLU A 260 -28.38 -6.43 2.12
CA GLU A 260 -29.69 -6.18 2.71
C GLU A 260 -30.19 -4.76 2.42
N ASP A 261 -29.32 -3.74 2.57
CA ASP A 261 -29.71 -2.37 2.28
C ASP A 261 -29.96 -2.17 0.78
N PRO A 262 -31.16 -1.69 0.38
CA PRO A 262 -31.54 -1.59 -1.02
C PRO A 262 -30.69 -0.59 -1.81
N ASP A 263 -30.37 0.58 -1.23
CA ASP A 263 -29.57 1.60 -1.92
C ASP A 263 -28.13 1.09 -2.15
N LEU A 264 -27.53 0.43 -1.15
CA LEU A 264 -26.19 -0.15 -1.31
C LEU A 264 -26.21 -1.33 -2.28
N ARG A 265 -27.24 -2.15 -2.29
CA ARG A 265 -27.40 -3.26 -3.24
C ARG A 265 -27.46 -2.73 -4.67
N ASP A 266 -28.28 -1.72 -4.93
CA ASP A 266 -28.42 -1.11 -6.26
C ASP A 266 -27.10 -0.43 -6.69
N TYR A 267 -26.43 0.25 -5.77
CA TYR A 267 -25.10 0.79 -6.01
C TYR A 267 -24.08 -0.31 -6.34
N CYS A 268 -24.07 -1.40 -5.58
CA CYS A 268 -23.19 -2.56 -5.82
C CYS A 268 -23.48 -3.22 -7.17
N GLN A 269 -24.75 -3.30 -7.59
CA GLN A 269 -25.12 -3.79 -8.92
C GLN A 269 -24.43 -2.99 -10.04
N VAL A 270 -24.40 -1.67 -9.90
CA VAL A 270 -23.67 -0.80 -10.85
C VAL A 270 -22.18 -1.06 -10.80
N VAL A 271 -21.59 -1.11 -9.60
CA VAL A 271 -20.16 -1.43 -9.43
C VAL A 271 -19.81 -2.78 -10.06
N TRP A 272 -20.66 -3.80 -9.90
CA TRP A 272 -20.44 -5.10 -10.53
C TRP A 272 -20.60 -5.06 -12.04
N SER A 273 -21.56 -4.31 -12.58
CA SER A 273 -21.71 -4.17 -14.03
C SER A 273 -20.47 -3.52 -14.65
N VAL A 274 -19.87 -2.54 -13.98
CA VAL A 274 -18.66 -1.85 -14.41
C VAL A 274 -17.41 -2.72 -14.28
N THR A 275 -17.27 -3.48 -13.18
CA THR A 275 -16.03 -4.22 -12.89
C THR A 275 -16.01 -5.64 -13.46
N ARG A 276 -17.18 -6.25 -13.71
CA ARG A 276 -17.33 -7.64 -14.16
C ARG A 276 -17.99 -7.76 -15.54
N GLY A 277 -18.58 -6.69 -16.04
CA GLY A 277 -19.23 -6.68 -17.36
C GLY A 277 -18.25 -6.77 -18.53
N PRO A 278 -18.73 -7.14 -19.74
CA PRO A 278 -17.88 -7.22 -20.92
C PRO A 278 -17.20 -5.87 -21.24
N VAL A 279 -15.89 -5.88 -21.42
CA VAL A 279 -15.06 -4.67 -21.54
C VAL A 279 -15.57 -3.69 -22.63
N TRP A 280 -16.01 -4.22 -23.77
CA TRP A 280 -16.46 -3.42 -24.93
C TRP A 280 -17.97 -3.18 -24.98
N SER A 281 -18.70 -3.44 -23.90
CA SER A 281 -20.13 -3.18 -23.85
C SER A 281 -20.42 -1.67 -23.76
N ALA A 282 -21.27 -1.16 -24.67
CA ALA A 282 -21.70 0.25 -24.64
C ALA A 282 -22.46 0.58 -23.34
N SER A 283 -23.27 -0.35 -22.82
CA SER A 283 -23.96 -0.19 -21.54
C SER A 283 -22.96 -0.06 -20.38
N ARG A 284 -21.95 -0.92 -20.32
CA ARG A 284 -20.89 -0.85 -19.31
C ARG A 284 -20.14 0.48 -19.34
N LEU A 285 -19.76 0.94 -20.53
CA LEU A 285 -19.07 2.23 -20.69
C LEU A 285 -19.97 3.41 -20.27
N GLY A 286 -21.26 3.33 -20.58
CA GLY A 286 -22.26 4.29 -20.11
C GLY A 286 -22.38 4.31 -18.59
N GLU A 287 -22.45 3.13 -17.94
CA GLU A 287 -22.46 3.00 -16.48
C GLU A 287 -21.17 3.51 -15.84
N SER A 288 -20.01 3.20 -16.44
CA SER A 288 -18.72 3.71 -15.98
C SER A 288 -18.69 5.24 -15.99
N ASN A 289 -19.17 5.86 -17.08
CA ASN A 289 -19.23 7.32 -17.18
C ASN A 289 -20.17 7.92 -16.11
N ARG A 290 -21.37 7.33 -15.92
CA ARG A 290 -22.33 7.79 -14.90
C ARG A 290 -21.77 7.62 -13.48
N LEU A 291 -21.07 6.50 -13.20
CA LEU A 291 -20.44 6.26 -11.91
C LEU A 291 -19.35 7.30 -11.60
N ILE A 292 -18.51 7.65 -12.58
CA ILE A 292 -17.43 8.64 -12.40
C ILE A 292 -17.99 10.06 -12.26
N THR A 293 -19.10 10.36 -12.93
CA THR A 293 -19.73 11.70 -12.90
C THR A 293 -20.74 11.89 -11.77
N GLY A 294 -20.81 10.95 -10.81
CA GLY A 294 -21.68 11.07 -9.64
C GLY A 294 -23.14 10.70 -9.89
N GLY A 295 -23.46 10.05 -11.04
CA GLY A 295 -24.85 9.70 -11.36
C GLY A 295 -25.49 8.68 -10.42
N TYR A 296 -24.73 8.09 -9.49
CA TYR A 296 -25.18 7.13 -8.48
C TYR A 296 -24.84 7.57 -7.05
N ASP A 297 -24.33 8.79 -6.86
CA ASP A 297 -23.92 9.28 -5.53
C ASP A 297 -25.10 9.29 -4.55
N LEU A 298 -26.30 9.57 -5.03
CA LEU A 298 -27.51 9.56 -4.18
C LEU A 298 -27.76 8.21 -3.50
N LEU A 299 -27.51 7.09 -4.21
CA LEU A 299 -27.66 5.75 -3.62
C LEU A 299 -26.63 5.55 -2.49
N LEU A 300 -25.40 5.92 -2.75
CA LEU A 300 -24.33 5.82 -1.75
C LEU A 300 -24.59 6.76 -0.57
N ASP A 301 -24.99 8.00 -0.81
CA ASP A 301 -25.30 9.00 0.22
C ASP A 301 -26.48 8.56 1.09
N ASN A 302 -27.53 8.00 0.51
CA ASN A 302 -28.67 7.45 1.24
C ASN A 302 -28.22 6.33 2.20
N TYR A 303 -27.42 5.39 1.71
CA TYR A 303 -26.84 4.34 2.54
C TYR A 303 -25.95 4.91 3.65
N LEU A 304 -25.04 5.81 3.31
CA LEU A 304 -24.13 6.42 4.29
C LEU A 304 -24.87 7.26 5.33
N SER A 305 -25.98 7.90 4.99
CA SER A 305 -26.79 8.66 5.95
C SER A 305 -27.35 7.79 7.08
N ARG A 306 -27.61 6.50 6.79
CA ARG A 306 -28.14 5.54 7.77
C ARG A 306 -27.06 4.71 8.47
N SER A 307 -25.93 4.48 7.82
CA SER A 307 -24.98 3.44 8.21
C SER A 307 -23.60 3.98 8.55
N ARG A 308 -23.33 5.29 8.42
CA ARG A 308 -21.99 5.87 8.61
C ARG A 308 -21.40 5.57 9.97
N ASP A 309 -22.18 5.74 11.03
CA ASP A 309 -21.70 5.52 12.41
C ASP A 309 -21.32 4.04 12.60
N TRP A 310 -22.19 3.13 12.15
CA TRP A 310 -21.92 1.70 12.18
C TRP A 310 -20.68 1.31 11.36
N LEU A 311 -20.50 1.86 10.16
CA LEU A 311 -19.33 1.60 9.31
C LEU A 311 -18.03 2.05 9.97
N ARG A 312 -18.08 3.10 10.76
CA ARG A 312 -16.93 3.68 11.46
C ARG A 312 -16.69 3.15 12.86
N GLU A 313 -17.59 2.35 13.40
CA GLU A 313 -17.39 1.75 14.72
C GLU A 313 -16.03 1.03 14.81
N PRO A 314 -15.32 1.21 15.94
CA PRO A 314 -14.15 0.40 16.25
C PRO A 314 -14.48 -1.09 16.16
N GLY A 315 -13.53 -1.89 15.78
CA GLY A 315 -13.67 -3.33 15.74
C GLY A 315 -12.43 -4.00 16.28
N PRO A 316 -12.46 -5.30 16.54
CA PRO A 316 -11.25 -6.01 16.89
C PRO A 316 -10.20 -5.74 15.81
N PRO A 317 -8.93 -5.45 16.17
CA PRO A 317 -7.88 -5.21 15.20
C PRO A 317 -7.76 -6.41 14.26
N ALA A 318 -7.71 -6.14 12.97
CA ALA A 318 -7.52 -7.17 11.94
C ALA A 318 -6.10 -7.76 11.95
N LEU A 319 -5.18 -7.10 12.66
CA LEU A 319 -3.82 -7.55 12.90
C LEU A 319 -3.65 -7.84 14.39
N PRO A 320 -2.79 -8.80 14.74
CA PRO A 320 -2.37 -8.97 16.11
C PRO A 320 -1.82 -7.64 16.68
N PRO A 321 -1.92 -7.43 18.00
CA PRO A 321 -1.46 -6.21 18.64
C PRO A 321 0.02 -5.91 18.30
N PRO A 322 0.46 -4.64 18.40
CA PRO A 322 1.81 -4.21 18.01
C PRO A 322 2.95 -4.95 18.75
N ASP A 323 2.64 -5.57 19.86
CA ASP A 323 3.52 -6.40 20.69
C ASP A 323 3.46 -7.90 20.34
N ALA A 324 2.62 -8.29 19.39
CA ALA A 324 2.61 -9.65 18.90
C ALA A 324 3.95 -9.99 18.24
N THR A 325 4.57 -11.06 18.72
CA THR A 325 5.83 -11.55 18.17
C THR A 325 5.62 -12.17 16.78
N ILE A 326 6.68 -12.19 15.98
CA ILE A 326 6.66 -12.83 14.65
C ILE A 326 6.19 -14.30 14.76
N GLU A 327 6.48 -14.97 15.88
CA GLU A 327 6.06 -16.34 16.17
C GLU A 327 4.53 -16.55 16.13
N MET A 328 3.73 -15.52 16.44
CA MET A 328 2.26 -15.60 16.32
C MET A 328 1.76 -15.57 14.86
N LEU A 329 2.59 -15.15 13.92
CA LEU A 329 2.27 -15.13 12.49
C LEU A 329 2.60 -16.45 11.79
N PHE A 330 3.41 -17.29 12.44
CA PHE A 330 3.82 -18.60 11.94
C PHE A 330 3.21 -19.69 12.81
N LEU A 331 2.76 -20.77 12.17
CA LEU A 331 2.40 -21.96 12.94
C LEU A 331 3.67 -22.53 13.60
N PRO A 332 3.58 -23.05 14.83
CA PRO A 332 4.66 -23.83 15.40
C PRO A 332 5.02 -24.95 14.42
N GLU A 333 6.30 -25.32 14.36
CA GLU A 333 6.73 -26.46 13.57
C GLU A 333 5.94 -27.68 14.06
N GLU A 334 5.25 -28.35 13.15
CA GLU A 334 4.67 -29.65 13.47
C GLU A 334 5.85 -30.53 13.88
N PRO A 335 5.77 -31.22 15.05
CA PRO A 335 6.80 -32.17 15.43
C PRO A 335 6.96 -33.15 14.26
N GLU A 336 8.18 -33.33 13.78
CA GLU A 336 8.49 -34.33 12.75
C GLU A 336 7.87 -35.64 13.24
N THR A 337 6.89 -36.14 12.50
CA THR A 337 6.39 -37.50 12.75
C THR A 337 7.59 -38.42 12.60
N PRO A 338 7.96 -39.20 13.63
CA PRO A 338 9.04 -40.14 13.51
C PRO A 338 8.76 -41.04 12.32
N PRO A 339 9.80 -41.46 11.56
CA PRO A 339 9.61 -42.36 10.45
C PRO A 339 8.86 -43.59 10.94
N VAL A 340 7.76 -43.90 10.29
CA VAL A 340 7.02 -45.16 10.55
C VAL A 340 7.92 -46.27 10.01
N ASP A 341 8.49 -47.07 10.93
CA ASP A 341 9.27 -48.30 10.60
C ASP A 341 8.42 -49.32 9.85
#